data_4a7688f1cd5da0abe521469bc51bbaee
#
_entry.id   4a7688f1cd5da0abe521469bc51bbaee
#
_cell.length_a   1.000
_cell.length_b   1.000
_cell.length_c   1.000
_cell.angle_alpha   90.00
_cell.angle_beta   90.00
_cell.angle_gamma   90.00
#
_symmetry.space_group_name_H-M   'P 1'
#
loop_
_entity.id
_entity.type
_entity.pdbx_description
1 polymer ?
#
loop_
_entity_poly.entity_id
_entity_poly.type
_entity_poly.pdbx_seq_one_letter_code
_entity_poly.pdbx_strand_id
1 'polypeptide(L)'
;QTLKGKSWSADNGNGTFTNPLFYDEFSDPDIIRVGEDYYLAGTTMHSVPGLVVLHSKDLVNWEFSSYCFDRFDDSDDFNLRNGKEAYGQGIWAPAIRYHNGKFYIFSNINGHGLQVYISDSAKGPWTHHKVNGDIYDLSVLFDEDGKIYAVHKYGNVTVTELKPDLSGPVEGSSKVVIPEGNAMGEGHHVYKINGMYYILSADYSPMGRMQCARSKSIWGPYE
;
A
#
# COMPACT_ATOMS: atom_id res chain seq x y z
N GLN A 1 41.81 -5.22 11.69
CA GLN A 1 41.43 -4.68 10.38
C GLN A 1 39.90 -4.64 10.34
N THR A 2 39.31 -3.45 10.43
CA THR A 2 37.88 -3.21 10.20
C THR A 2 37.67 -3.42 8.71
N LEU A 3 36.94 -4.47 8.35
CA LEU A 3 36.42 -4.64 7.00
C LEU A 3 35.47 -3.48 6.74
N LYS A 4 35.92 -2.41 6.09
CA LYS A 4 35.07 -1.44 5.45
C LYS A 4 34.45 -2.12 4.22
N GLY A 5 33.40 -2.89 4.44
CA GLY A 5 32.51 -3.32 3.35
C GLY A 5 31.91 -2.06 2.72
N LYS A 6 32.03 -1.91 1.43
CA LYS A 6 31.24 -0.91 0.70
C LYS A 6 29.78 -1.34 0.85
N SER A 7 28.99 -0.53 1.51
CA SER A 7 27.53 -0.68 1.46
C SER A 7 27.08 -0.52 0.01
N TRP A 8 26.05 -1.26 -0.38
CA TRP A 8 25.44 -1.11 -1.71
C TRP A 8 24.93 0.34 -1.91
N SER A 9 25.16 0.88 -3.08
CA SER A 9 24.55 2.12 -3.54
C SER A 9 24.08 1.92 -4.97
N ALA A 10 22.80 2.18 -5.21
CA ALA A 10 22.22 2.16 -6.55
C ALA A 10 22.68 3.35 -7.40
N ASP A 11 22.97 4.49 -6.76
CA ASP A 11 23.42 5.71 -7.43
C ASP A 11 24.88 5.55 -7.90
N ASN A 12 25.10 5.71 -9.20
CA ASN A 12 26.41 5.62 -9.83
C ASN A 12 27.19 6.95 -9.76
N GLY A 13 26.59 8.04 -9.24
CA GLY A 13 27.21 9.35 -9.10
C GLY A 13 27.40 10.12 -10.42
N ASN A 14 26.78 9.68 -11.50
CA ASN A 14 26.92 10.25 -12.86
C ASN A 14 25.57 10.54 -13.53
N GLY A 15 24.48 10.57 -12.75
CA GLY A 15 23.11 10.76 -13.26
C GLY A 15 22.45 9.45 -13.74
N THR A 16 23.07 8.30 -13.51
CA THR A 16 22.50 6.98 -13.74
C THR A 16 22.40 6.17 -12.46
N PHE A 17 21.60 5.11 -12.47
CA PHE A 17 21.49 4.19 -11.35
C PHE A 17 21.53 2.74 -11.83
N THR A 18 21.76 1.82 -10.91
CA THR A 18 21.81 0.37 -11.14
C THR A 18 20.81 -0.32 -10.24
N ASN A 19 19.98 -1.20 -10.79
CA ASN A 19 19.08 -2.05 -10.02
C ASN A 19 19.84 -3.23 -9.36
N PRO A 20 19.36 -3.70 -8.20
CA PRO A 20 18.24 -3.19 -7.42
C PRO A 20 18.57 -1.87 -6.72
N LEU A 21 17.56 -1.07 -6.37
CA LEU A 21 17.76 0.16 -5.61
C LEU A 21 18.32 -0.13 -4.22
N PHE A 22 17.86 -1.21 -3.59
CA PHE A 22 18.36 -1.76 -2.31
C PHE A 22 18.12 -3.28 -2.27
N TYR A 23 18.82 -3.97 -1.39
CA TYR A 23 18.73 -5.44 -1.21
C TYR A 23 17.82 -5.84 -0.04
N ASP A 24 17.20 -4.87 0.62
CA ASP A 24 16.24 -5.15 1.68
C ASP A 24 14.91 -5.65 1.11
N GLU A 25 14.23 -6.48 1.87
CA GLU A 25 12.95 -7.07 1.49
C GLU A 25 11.81 -6.18 2.00
N PHE A 26 11.32 -5.30 1.13
CA PHE A 26 10.14 -4.47 1.35
C PHE A 26 9.15 -4.77 0.23
N SER A 27 8.47 -5.91 0.36
CA SER A 27 7.58 -6.37 -0.71
C SER A 27 6.30 -5.57 -0.80
N ASP A 28 5.64 -5.69 -1.96
CA ASP A 28 4.36 -5.08 -2.31
C ASP A 28 4.31 -3.58 -2.01
N PRO A 29 5.29 -2.79 -2.45
CA PRO A 29 5.37 -1.38 -2.09
C PRO A 29 4.31 -0.54 -2.79
N ASP A 30 3.83 0.49 -2.09
CA ASP A 30 3.13 1.63 -2.68
C ASP A 30 3.96 2.90 -2.47
N ILE A 31 3.85 3.85 -3.40
CA ILE A 31 4.65 5.06 -3.41
C ILE A 31 3.81 6.29 -3.69
N ILE A 32 4.10 7.37 -2.98
CA ILE A 32 3.48 8.68 -3.23
C ILE A 32 4.52 9.78 -3.35
N ARG A 33 4.13 10.87 -4.02
CA ARG A 33 4.87 12.13 -4.03
C ARG A 33 4.12 13.19 -3.21
N VAL A 34 4.83 13.88 -2.32
CA VAL A 34 4.32 15.01 -1.54
C VAL A 34 5.27 16.19 -1.72
N GLY A 35 4.88 17.16 -2.52
CA GLY A 35 5.78 18.24 -2.90
C GLY A 35 6.97 17.76 -3.72
N GLU A 36 8.18 17.90 -3.17
CA GLU A 36 9.44 17.42 -3.78
C GLU A 36 9.93 16.11 -3.17
N ASP A 37 9.17 15.54 -2.26
CA ASP A 37 9.53 14.33 -1.52
C ASP A 37 8.75 13.12 -2.04
N TYR A 38 9.40 11.95 -2.02
CA TYR A 38 8.79 10.67 -2.30
C TYR A 38 8.79 9.82 -1.04
N TYR A 39 7.68 9.12 -0.81
CA TYR A 39 7.51 8.21 0.31
C TYR A 39 7.06 6.86 -0.20
N LEU A 40 7.72 5.82 0.26
CA LEU A 40 7.41 4.44 -0.04
C LEU A 40 6.98 3.74 1.24
N ALA A 41 5.87 3.04 1.21
CA ALA A 41 5.49 2.09 2.24
C ALA A 41 5.63 0.67 1.69
N GLY A 42 6.20 -0.22 2.48
CA GLY A 42 6.39 -1.63 2.13
C GLY A 42 6.02 -2.54 3.29
N THR A 43 5.71 -3.79 2.99
CA THR A 43 5.45 -4.78 4.02
C THR A 43 6.73 -5.44 4.50
N THR A 44 6.76 -5.81 5.78
CA THR A 44 7.77 -6.69 6.39
C THR A 44 7.20 -8.08 6.69
N MET A 45 6.01 -8.38 6.16
CA MET A 45 5.27 -9.63 6.31
C MET A 45 5.08 -10.01 7.79
N HIS A 46 5.72 -11.09 8.24
CA HIS A 46 5.66 -11.57 9.62
C HIS A 46 6.69 -10.92 10.55
N SER A 47 7.59 -10.12 10.01
CA SER A 47 8.65 -9.47 10.80
C SER A 47 8.18 -8.16 11.41
N VAL A 48 8.54 -7.94 12.67
CA VAL A 48 8.29 -6.68 13.39
C VAL A 48 9.62 -6.03 13.76
N PRO A 49 9.68 -4.69 13.75
CA PRO A 49 8.64 -3.68 13.48
C PRO A 49 8.08 -3.77 12.06
N GLY A 50 6.87 -3.27 11.84
CA GLY A 50 6.14 -3.46 10.58
C GLY A 50 5.66 -2.20 9.91
N LEU A 51 5.40 -2.36 8.60
CA LEU A 51 5.08 -1.33 7.64
C LEU A 51 6.16 -0.25 7.61
N VAL A 52 7.28 -0.60 6.97
CA VAL A 52 8.38 0.33 6.77
C VAL A 52 7.96 1.51 5.90
N VAL A 53 8.40 2.70 6.29
CA VAL A 53 8.27 3.93 5.50
C VAL A 53 9.66 4.42 5.14
N LEU A 54 9.90 4.57 3.84
CA LEU A 54 11.12 5.14 3.30
C LEU A 54 10.84 6.51 2.69
N HIS A 55 11.86 7.34 2.65
CA HIS A 55 11.84 8.69 2.07
C HIS A 55 12.93 8.83 1.01
N SER A 56 12.64 9.55 -0.06
CA SER A 56 13.61 9.90 -1.11
C SER A 56 13.31 11.27 -1.71
N LYS A 57 14.34 11.89 -2.29
CA LYS A 57 14.22 13.11 -3.10
C LYS A 57 14.30 12.83 -4.61
N ASP A 58 14.73 11.63 -5.02
CA ASP A 58 15.10 11.34 -6.40
C ASP A 58 14.66 9.94 -6.89
N LEU A 59 13.98 9.16 -6.04
CA LEU A 59 13.56 7.77 -6.31
C LEU A 59 14.71 6.75 -6.41
N VAL A 60 15.94 7.17 -6.21
CA VAL A 60 17.15 6.32 -6.27
C VAL A 60 17.78 6.17 -4.89
N ASN A 61 17.97 7.29 -4.21
CA ASN A 61 18.54 7.35 -2.89
C ASN A 61 17.43 7.35 -1.85
N TRP A 62 17.29 6.25 -1.11
CA TRP A 62 16.26 6.05 -0.12
C TRP A 62 16.84 6.02 1.29
N GLU A 63 16.17 6.68 2.21
CA GLU A 63 16.49 6.65 3.64
C GLU A 63 15.31 6.14 4.45
N PHE A 64 15.61 5.46 5.55
CA PHE A 64 14.60 5.00 6.49
C PHE A 64 13.93 6.20 7.17
N SER A 65 12.61 6.21 7.22
CA SER A 65 11.80 7.23 7.87
C SER A 65 11.20 6.73 9.18
N SER A 66 10.41 5.66 9.13
CA SER A 66 9.79 5.07 10.33
C SER A 66 9.25 3.66 10.06
N TYR A 67 8.83 3.00 11.14
CA TYR A 67 7.84 1.92 11.09
C TYR A 67 6.50 2.42 11.62
N CYS A 68 5.38 1.83 11.16
CA CYS A 68 4.06 2.19 11.65
C CYS A 68 3.78 1.62 13.05
N PHE A 69 4.42 0.52 13.41
CA PHE A 69 4.28 -0.12 14.73
C PHE A 69 5.52 -0.95 15.07
N ASP A 70 5.81 -1.08 16.37
CA ASP A 70 6.96 -1.84 16.87
C ASP A 70 6.61 -3.32 17.07
N ARG A 71 5.36 -3.62 17.42
CA ARG A 71 4.84 -4.96 17.63
C ARG A 71 3.32 -4.99 17.51
N PHE A 72 2.78 -6.19 17.35
CA PHE A 72 1.35 -6.43 17.26
C PHE A 72 0.85 -7.01 18.60
N ASP A 73 0.28 -6.16 19.45
CA ASP A 73 0.06 -6.48 20.85
C ASP A 73 -1.00 -7.55 21.14
N ASP A 74 -2.04 -7.67 20.32
CA ASP A 74 -3.25 -8.43 20.67
C ASP A 74 -3.34 -9.81 19.98
N SER A 75 -2.25 -10.29 19.38
CA SER A 75 -2.26 -11.51 18.59
C SER A 75 -1.28 -12.55 19.15
N ASP A 76 -1.77 -13.75 19.43
CA ASP A 76 -0.94 -14.87 19.88
C ASP A 76 0.05 -15.32 18.80
N ASP A 77 -0.34 -15.28 17.54
CA ASP A 77 0.46 -15.65 16.39
C ASP A 77 1.65 -14.72 16.18
N PHE A 78 1.43 -13.41 16.18
CA PHE A 78 2.51 -12.42 16.08
C PHE A 78 3.40 -12.35 17.33
N ASN A 79 2.90 -12.77 18.47
CA ASN A 79 3.67 -12.82 19.72
C ASN A 79 4.21 -14.19 20.06
N LEU A 80 4.08 -15.18 19.16
CA LEU A 80 4.56 -16.56 19.32
C LEU A 80 4.06 -17.21 20.61
N ARG A 81 2.78 -16.98 20.96
CA ARG A 81 2.15 -17.51 22.15
C ARG A 81 1.29 -18.73 21.84
N ASN A 82 1.11 -19.60 22.82
CA ASN A 82 0.24 -20.75 22.73
C ASN A 82 0.51 -21.68 21.51
N GLY A 83 1.78 -21.77 21.10
CA GLY A 83 2.19 -22.57 19.94
C GLY A 83 1.73 -22.03 18.58
N LYS A 84 1.27 -20.79 18.54
CA LYS A 84 0.89 -20.10 17.30
C LYS A 84 2.08 -19.31 16.72
N GLU A 85 2.03 -19.10 15.42
CA GLU A 85 3.02 -18.34 14.68
C GLU A 85 2.42 -17.76 13.39
N ALA A 86 3.05 -16.74 12.82
CA ALA A 86 2.62 -16.03 11.62
C ALA A 86 3.68 -16.11 10.50
N TYR A 87 4.58 -17.10 10.53
CA TYR A 87 5.65 -17.20 9.53
C TYR A 87 5.08 -17.36 8.12
N GLY A 88 5.57 -16.55 7.17
CA GLY A 88 5.07 -16.50 5.79
C GLY A 88 3.68 -15.90 5.62
N GLN A 89 3.12 -15.35 6.69
CA GLN A 89 1.86 -14.61 6.72
C GLN A 89 2.10 -13.24 7.36
N GLY A 90 1.05 -12.58 7.80
CA GLY A 90 1.19 -11.36 8.59
C GLY A 90 0.61 -10.15 7.92
N ILE A 91 1.45 -9.16 7.70
CA ILE A 91 1.02 -7.87 7.18
C ILE A 91 1.17 -7.87 5.67
N TRP A 92 0.05 -7.63 4.97
CA TRP A 92 -0.01 -7.63 3.52
C TRP A 92 0.34 -6.27 2.91
N ALA A 93 0.23 -6.18 1.60
CA ALA A 93 0.51 -4.99 0.80
C ALA A 93 -0.06 -3.70 1.41
N PRO A 94 0.74 -2.66 1.65
CA PRO A 94 0.26 -1.37 2.10
C PRO A 94 -0.22 -0.49 0.94
N ALA A 95 -1.17 0.40 1.24
CA ALA A 95 -1.50 1.55 0.39
C ALA A 95 -1.20 2.84 1.16
N ILE A 96 -0.26 3.64 0.68
CA ILE A 96 0.10 4.92 1.29
C ILE A 96 -0.59 6.08 0.58
N ARG A 97 -1.15 7.02 1.35
CA ARG A 97 -1.76 8.26 0.81
C ARG A 97 -1.41 9.44 1.69
N TYR A 98 -1.42 10.63 1.07
CA TYR A 98 -1.31 11.90 1.77
C TYR A 98 -2.51 12.77 1.44
N HIS A 99 -3.23 13.19 2.46
CA HIS A 99 -4.43 14.00 2.30
C HIS A 99 -4.60 14.95 3.49
N ASN A 100 -4.90 16.22 3.21
CA ASN A 100 -5.14 17.26 4.23
C ASN A 100 -4.09 17.31 5.33
N GLY A 101 -2.79 17.26 4.95
CA GLY A 101 -1.69 17.37 5.90
C GLY A 101 -1.34 16.08 6.65
N LYS A 102 -1.98 14.95 6.34
CA LYS A 102 -1.76 13.68 7.03
C LYS A 102 -1.38 12.57 6.08
N PHE A 103 -0.54 11.67 6.56
CA PHE A 103 -0.25 10.40 5.94
C PHE A 103 -1.23 9.33 6.41
N TYR A 104 -1.65 8.48 5.50
CA TYR A 104 -2.52 7.32 5.74
C TYR A 104 -1.85 6.10 5.13
N ILE A 105 -1.71 5.04 5.90
CA ILE A 105 -1.22 3.76 5.39
C ILE A 105 -2.25 2.70 5.76
N PHE A 106 -2.80 2.06 4.75
CA PHE A 106 -3.77 0.97 4.87
C PHE A 106 -3.06 -0.35 4.63
N SER A 107 -3.33 -1.35 5.43
CA SER A 107 -2.84 -2.71 5.18
C SER A 107 -3.76 -3.74 5.80
N ASN A 108 -3.97 -4.83 5.09
CA ASN A 108 -4.63 -6.00 5.66
C ASN A 108 -3.62 -6.77 6.52
N ILE A 109 -4.09 -7.21 7.69
CA ILE A 109 -3.34 -8.11 8.55
C ILE A 109 -4.04 -9.45 8.55
N ASN A 110 -3.32 -10.49 8.19
CA ASN A 110 -3.85 -11.84 8.07
C ASN A 110 -4.54 -12.26 9.37
N GLY A 111 -5.82 -12.64 9.28
CA GLY A 111 -6.64 -12.99 10.43
C GLY A 111 -7.15 -11.82 11.29
N HIS A 112 -6.66 -10.60 11.08
CA HIS A 112 -6.99 -9.42 11.89
C HIS A 112 -7.72 -8.31 11.10
N GLY A 113 -7.81 -8.43 9.77
CA GLY A 113 -8.52 -7.52 8.88
C GLY A 113 -7.74 -6.26 8.52
N LEU A 114 -8.43 -5.32 7.88
CA LEU A 114 -7.85 -4.08 7.41
C LEU A 114 -7.58 -3.12 8.56
N GLN A 115 -6.38 -2.54 8.59
CA GLN A 115 -5.97 -1.48 9.51
C GLN A 115 -5.65 -0.21 8.74
N VAL A 116 -5.83 0.95 9.34
CA VAL A 116 -5.32 2.23 8.86
C VAL A 116 -4.42 2.85 9.92
N TYR A 117 -3.23 3.26 9.50
CA TYR A 117 -2.24 3.98 10.30
C TYR A 117 -2.23 5.43 9.84
N ILE A 118 -2.30 6.38 10.78
CA ILE A 118 -2.45 7.80 10.50
C ILE A 118 -1.38 8.58 11.25
N SER A 119 -0.72 9.52 10.57
CA SER A 119 0.26 10.41 11.18
C SER A 119 0.30 11.76 10.46
N ASP A 120 0.67 12.81 11.20
CA ASP A 120 0.98 14.13 10.63
C ASP A 120 2.36 14.16 9.95
N SER A 121 3.18 13.12 10.14
CA SER A 121 4.54 13.03 9.61
C SER A 121 4.85 11.60 9.16
N ALA A 122 5.58 11.46 8.05
CA ALA A 122 6.13 10.16 7.64
C ALA A 122 7.11 9.54 8.66
N LYS A 123 7.57 10.33 9.64
CA LYS A 123 8.40 9.87 10.77
C LYS A 123 7.59 9.36 11.96
N GLY A 124 6.26 9.41 11.87
CA GLY A 124 5.38 9.13 12.98
C GLY A 124 5.28 10.30 13.98
N PRO A 125 4.75 10.08 15.20
CA PRO A 125 4.18 8.81 15.64
C PRO A 125 2.92 8.44 14.86
N TRP A 126 2.66 7.14 14.73
CA TRP A 126 1.48 6.61 14.06
C TRP A 126 0.41 6.21 15.07
N THR A 127 -0.83 6.59 14.80
CA THR A 127 -2.02 6.04 15.45
C THR A 127 -2.72 5.09 14.49
N HIS A 128 -3.45 4.10 14.99
CA HIS A 128 -4.15 3.18 14.11
C HIS A 128 -5.51 2.77 14.64
N HIS A 129 -6.37 2.34 13.74
CA HIS A 129 -7.62 1.65 14.06
C HIS A 129 -8.01 0.69 12.94
N LYS A 130 -8.91 -0.23 13.28
CA LYS A 130 -9.44 -1.20 12.34
C LYS A 130 -10.47 -0.54 11.42
N VAL A 131 -10.37 -0.83 10.12
CA VAL A 131 -11.37 -0.51 9.12
C VAL A 131 -12.25 -1.76 8.94
N ASN A 132 -13.54 -1.66 9.26
CA ASN A 132 -14.45 -2.80 9.12
C ASN A 132 -14.73 -3.12 7.65
N GLY A 133 -15.21 -4.32 7.39
CA GLY A 133 -15.60 -4.78 6.05
C GLY A 133 -14.61 -5.74 5.42
N ASP A 134 -15.06 -6.38 4.34
CA ASP A 134 -14.27 -7.31 3.53
C ASP A 134 -13.59 -6.55 2.38
N ILE A 135 -12.50 -5.87 2.72
CA ILE A 135 -11.69 -5.04 1.81
C ILE A 135 -10.29 -5.65 1.78
N TYR A 136 -9.93 -6.30 0.68
CA TYR A 136 -8.68 -7.02 0.51
C TYR A 136 -7.83 -6.39 -0.57
N ASP A 137 -6.53 -6.23 -0.30
CA ASP A 137 -5.50 -5.76 -1.23
C ASP A 137 -5.91 -4.47 -1.94
N LEU A 138 -6.07 -3.43 -1.13
CA LEU A 138 -6.72 -2.20 -1.56
C LEU A 138 -5.74 -1.14 -2.03
N SER A 139 -6.22 -0.30 -2.93
CA SER A 139 -5.72 1.05 -3.14
C SER A 139 -6.78 2.06 -2.73
N VAL A 140 -6.38 3.21 -2.20
CA VAL A 140 -7.32 4.24 -1.72
C VAL A 140 -7.17 5.52 -2.52
N LEU A 141 -8.29 6.15 -2.82
CA LEU A 141 -8.35 7.48 -3.43
C LEU A 141 -9.18 8.42 -2.55
N PHE A 142 -8.56 9.49 -2.08
CA PHE A 142 -9.26 10.67 -1.55
C PHE A 142 -9.60 11.55 -2.74
N ASP A 143 -10.85 11.53 -3.17
CA ASP A 143 -11.26 12.20 -4.40
C ASP A 143 -11.66 13.66 -4.17
N GLU A 144 -11.66 14.44 -5.24
CA GLU A 144 -12.04 15.87 -5.26
C GLU A 144 -13.51 16.11 -4.95
N ASP A 145 -14.34 15.07 -5.06
CA ASP A 145 -15.76 15.12 -4.65
C ASP A 145 -15.95 15.05 -3.11
N GLY A 146 -14.84 14.94 -2.36
CA GLY A 146 -14.83 14.85 -0.90
C GLY A 146 -15.09 13.45 -0.36
N LYS A 147 -15.14 12.44 -1.22
CA LYS A 147 -15.35 11.05 -0.85
C LYS A 147 -14.04 10.27 -0.85
N ILE A 148 -14.06 9.13 -0.19
CA ILE A 148 -12.93 8.21 -0.09
C ILE A 148 -13.34 6.90 -0.75
N TYR A 149 -12.56 6.45 -1.72
CA TYR A 149 -12.84 5.22 -2.45
C TYR A 149 -11.72 4.20 -2.22
N ALA A 150 -12.10 2.95 -1.96
CA ALA A 150 -11.21 1.80 -2.01
C ALA A 150 -11.44 1.04 -3.31
N VAL A 151 -10.37 0.74 -4.03
CA VAL A 151 -10.34 -0.20 -5.15
C VAL A 151 -9.65 -1.44 -4.65
N HIS A 152 -10.32 -2.59 -4.70
CA HIS A 152 -9.87 -3.78 -3.99
C HIS A 152 -10.39 -5.08 -4.61
N LYS A 153 -10.00 -6.21 -4.03
CA LYS A 153 -10.30 -7.61 -4.35
C LYS A 153 -9.45 -8.18 -5.49
N TYR A 154 -9.45 -9.48 -5.53
CA TYR A 154 -8.84 -10.29 -6.57
C TYR A 154 -9.89 -10.61 -7.66
N GLY A 155 -9.48 -10.49 -8.92
CA GLY A 155 -10.27 -10.87 -10.09
C GLY A 155 -11.44 -9.94 -10.41
N ASN A 156 -12.37 -9.79 -9.49
CA ASN A 156 -13.48 -8.84 -9.59
C ASN A 156 -13.06 -7.49 -8.99
N VAL A 157 -12.54 -6.57 -9.80
CA VAL A 157 -12.16 -5.24 -9.31
C VAL A 157 -13.38 -4.52 -8.77
N THR A 158 -13.37 -4.26 -7.48
CA THR A 158 -14.48 -3.68 -6.74
C THR A 158 -14.12 -2.28 -6.26
N VAL A 159 -15.02 -1.33 -6.47
CA VAL A 159 -14.95 0.00 -5.85
C VAL A 159 -15.93 0.04 -4.69
N THR A 160 -15.48 0.58 -3.57
CA THR A 160 -16.27 0.77 -2.36
C THR A 160 -16.03 2.17 -1.80
N GLU A 161 -17.09 2.92 -1.51
CA GLU A 161 -16.97 4.19 -0.79
C GLU A 161 -16.72 3.91 0.70
N LEU A 162 -15.68 4.51 1.26
CA LEU A 162 -15.37 4.46 2.69
C LEU A 162 -16.01 5.64 3.44
N LYS A 163 -16.37 5.42 4.68
CA LYS A 163 -16.83 6.48 5.57
C LYS A 163 -15.71 7.49 5.83
N PRO A 164 -16.03 8.77 6.04
CA PRO A 164 -15.02 9.81 6.29
C PRO A 164 -14.11 9.55 7.50
N ASP A 165 -14.62 8.84 8.51
CA ASP A 165 -13.87 8.44 9.71
C ASP A 165 -13.04 7.17 9.51
N LEU A 166 -13.08 6.57 8.32
CA LEU A 166 -12.41 5.32 7.96
C LEU A 166 -12.81 4.12 8.84
N SER A 167 -13.99 4.18 9.48
CA SER A 167 -14.48 3.06 10.31
C SER A 167 -14.93 1.84 9.49
N GLY A 168 -15.13 2.02 8.18
CA GLY A 168 -15.57 0.97 7.26
C GLY A 168 -16.27 1.52 6.02
N PRO A 169 -16.89 0.65 5.22
CA PRO A 169 -17.60 1.05 4.02
C PRO A 169 -18.89 1.82 4.32
N VAL A 170 -19.29 2.68 3.41
CA VAL A 170 -20.66 3.18 3.32
C VAL A 170 -21.55 2.00 2.89
N GLU A 171 -22.64 1.79 3.57
CA GLU A 171 -23.54 0.67 3.31
C GLU A 171 -24.07 0.67 1.87
N GLY A 172 -24.01 -0.47 1.20
CA GLY A 172 -24.49 -0.64 -0.16
C GLY A 172 -23.63 0.03 -1.25
N SER A 173 -22.49 0.61 -0.91
CA SER A 173 -21.65 1.35 -1.87
C SER A 173 -20.76 0.46 -2.73
N SER A 174 -20.54 -0.80 -2.37
CA SER A 174 -19.65 -1.70 -3.11
C SER A 174 -20.20 -2.08 -4.47
N LYS A 175 -19.39 -1.94 -5.51
CA LYS A 175 -19.74 -2.29 -6.89
C LYS A 175 -18.54 -2.90 -7.62
N VAL A 176 -18.77 -4.02 -8.29
CA VAL A 176 -17.80 -4.56 -9.26
C VAL A 176 -17.78 -3.63 -10.47
N VAL A 177 -16.62 -3.05 -10.76
CA VAL A 177 -16.42 -2.11 -11.86
C VAL A 177 -15.70 -2.75 -13.05
N ILE A 178 -14.89 -3.78 -12.81
CA ILE A 178 -14.28 -4.62 -13.83
C ILE A 178 -14.49 -6.08 -13.38
N PRO A 179 -15.33 -6.85 -14.09
CA PRO A 179 -15.60 -8.23 -13.72
C PRO A 179 -14.39 -9.14 -13.98
N GLU A 180 -14.36 -10.27 -13.30
CA GLU A 180 -13.36 -11.33 -13.50
C GLU A 180 -13.28 -11.75 -14.98
N GLY A 181 -12.07 -12.16 -15.42
CA GLY A 181 -11.81 -12.55 -16.80
C GLY A 181 -11.26 -11.45 -17.69
N ASN A 182 -11.09 -10.22 -17.14
CA ASN A 182 -10.49 -9.09 -17.87
C ASN A 182 -8.99 -8.88 -17.56
N ALA A 183 -8.31 -9.94 -17.11
CA ALA A 183 -6.88 -9.95 -16.80
C ALA A 183 -6.45 -8.94 -15.70
N MET A 184 -7.40 -8.44 -14.92
CA MET A 184 -7.13 -7.60 -13.74
C MET A 184 -7.09 -8.53 -12.52
N GLY A 185 -5.91 -8.83 -12.01
CA GLY A 185 -5.71 -9.73 -10.86
C GLY A 185 -5.91 -9.04 -9.51
N GLU A 186 -4.82 -8.67 -8.87
CA GLU A 186 -4.79 -7.92 -7.59
C GLU A 186 -3.68 -6.87 -7.62
N GLY A 187 -3.31 -6.29 -6.47
CA GLY A 187 -2.32 -5.24 -6.41
C GLY A 187 -2.79 -3.96 -7.09
N HIS A 188 -4.03 -3.58 -6.85
CA HIS A 188 -4.60 -2.41 -7.52
C HIS A 188 -3.95 -1.12 -7.06
N HIS A 189 -3.71 -0.21 -8.02
CA HIS A 189 -3.35 1.18 -7.76
C HIS A 189 -4.32 2.09 -8.50
N VAL A 190 -5.05 2.93 -7.76
CA VAL A 190 -6.00 3.88 -8.32
C VAL A 190 -5.46 5.29 -8.32
N TYR A 191 -5.60 5.97 -9.45
CA TYR A 191 -5.22 7.37 -9.64
C TYR A 191 -6.31 8.14 -10.37
N LYS A 192 -6.40 9.45 -10.07
CA LYS A 192 -7.18 10.40 -10.87
C LYS A 192 -6.22 11.40 -11.51
N ILE A 193 -6.14 11.41 -12.81
CA ILE A 193 -5.22 12.25 -13.58
C ILE A 193 -6.01 12.97 -14.66
N ASN A 194 -6.00 14.31 -14.66
CA ASN A 194 -6.72 15.15 -15.61
C ASN A 194 -8.22 14.77 -15.77
N GLY A 195 -8.88 14.47 -14.65
CA GLY A 195 -10.29 14.11 -14.61
C GLY A 195 -10.62 12.69 -15.06
N MET A 196 -9.61 11.86 -15.34
CA MET A 196 -9.75 10.44 -15.66
C MET A 196 -9.28 9.58 -14.51
N TYR A 197 -10.01 8.52 -14.22
CA TYR A 197 -9.63 7.50 -13.25
C TYR A 197 -8.87 6.39 -13.97
N TYR A 198 -7.77 5.97 -13.36
CA TYR A 198 -6.91 4.88 -13.83
C TYR A 198 -6.80 3.83 -12.74
N ILE A 199 -6.96 2.58 -13.09
CA ILE A 199 -6.71 1.43 -12.22
C ILE A 199 -5.62 0.60 -12.87
N LEU A 200 -4.48 0.48 -12.18
CA LEU A 200 -3.43 -0.45 -12.55
C LEU A 200 -3.61 -1.73 -11.72
N SER A 201 -3.30 -2.87 -12.28
CA SER A 201 -3.45 -4.16 -11.61
C SER A 201 -2.44 -5.17 -12.14
N ALA A 202 -1.96 -6.05 -11.28
CA ALA A 202 -1.15 -7.19 -11.70
C ALA A 202 -2.03 -8.25 -12.37
N ASP A 203 -1.54 -8.83 -13.46
CA ASP A 203 -2.12 -10.00 -14.11
C ASP A 203 -1.23 -11.21 -13.86
N TYR A 204 -1.80 -12.28 -13.33
CA TYR A 204 -1.09 -13.55 -13.05
C TYR A 204 -1.00 -14.48 -14.27
N SER A 205 -1.10 -13.95 -15.48
CA SER A 205 -0.74 -14.72 -16.66
C SER A 205 0.70 -15.24 -16.55
N PRO A 206 1.06 -16.35 -17.24
CA PRO A 206 2.38 -16.96 -17.11
C PRO A 206 3.58 -16.02 -17.32
N MET A 207 3.33 -14.89 -17.96
CA MET A 207 4.37 -13.88 -18.24
C MET A 207 4.41 -12.74 -17.21
N GLY A 208 3.40 -12.62 -16.34
CA GLY A 208 3.22 -11.49 -15.44
C GLY A 208 3.12 -10.15 -16.20
N ARG A 209 2.01 -9.46 -16.10
CA ARG A 209 1.82 -8.16 -16.78
C ARG A 209 1.20 -7.15 -15.84
N MET A 210 1.50 -5.88 -16.06
CA MET A 210 0.73 -4.78 -15.53
C MET A 210 -0.39 -4.45 -16.51
N GLN A 211 -1.63 -4.46 -16.04
CA GLN A 211 -2.80 -3.99 -16.79
C GLN A 211 -3.18 -2.60 -16.30
N CYS A 212 -3.73 -1.80 -17.21
CA CYS A 212 -4.24 -0.48 -16.88
C CYS A 212 -5.59 -0.28 -17.54
N ALA A 213 -6.59 0.01 -16.73
CA ALA A 213 -7.93 0.38 -17.18
C ALA A 213 -8.21 1.85 -16.83
N ARG A 214 -9.03 2.53 -17.63
CA ARG A 214 -9.39 3.93 -17.39
C ARG A 214 -10.88 4.21 -17.57
N SER A 215 -11.37 5.24 -16.90
CA SER A 215 -12.77 5.68 -16.97
C SER A 215 -12.91 7.16 -16.63
N LYS A 216 -14.00 7.78 -17.10
CA LYS A 216 -14.39 9.14 -16.68
C LYS A 216 -15.11 9.15 -15.32
N SER A 217 -15.49 8.01 -14.80
CA SER A 217 -16.16 7.85 -13.51
C SER A 217 -15.46 6.76 -12.72
N ILE A 218 -15.28 6.96 -11.41
CA ILE A 218 -14.74 5.92 -10.52
C ILE A 218 -15.60 4.63 -10.57
N TRP A 219 -16.85 4.75 -10.91
CA TRP A 219 -17.81 3.66 -11.02
C TRP A 219 -17.85 2.99 -12.40
N GLY A 220 -16.96 3.37 -13.30
CA GLY A 220 -16.90 2.88 -14.68
C GLY A 220 -17.93 3.52 -15.62
N PRO A 221 -18.12 2.97 -16.86
CA PRO A 221 -17.41 1.79 -17.36
C PRO A 221 -15.91 2.06 -17.59
N TYR A 222 -15.09 1.04 -17.36
CA TYR A 222 -13.65 1.04 -17.63
C TYR A 222 -13.35 0.43 -18.99
N GLU A 223 -12.35 1.00 -19.68
CA GLU A 223 -11.77 0.50 -20.92
C GLU A 223 -10.25 0.30 -20.77
#